data_e1ce205de67090c04e338cbb8746e347
#
_entry.id   e1ce205de67090c04e338cbb8746e347
#
_cell.length_a   1.000
_cell.length_b   1.000
_cell.length_c   1.000
_cell.angle_alpha   90.00
_cell.angle_beta   90.00
_cell.angle_gamma   90.00
#
_symmetry.space_group_name_H-M   'P 1'
#
loop_
_entity.id
_entity.type
_entity.pdbx_description
1 polymer ?
#
loop_
_entity_poly.entity_id
_entity_poly.type
_entity_poly.pdbx_seq_one_letter_code
_entity_poly.pdbx_strand_id
1 'polypeptide(L)'
;MAYTEKLQNFWSSDSKRLFVTTSPFGRQTYFYPQELGWFKTEYPYFVEREGFDSHFILVTVSGEGALEYEGKKYRLDASSVAWIDCFQRHRYYTPEGKAPWVFFWLHFTGLSAKGYYQQFRSGNVSPLLRVKNPLPFQNKIRDLITLEETASPKKEALSSMVIVELLTAILCLSFKAAATSNGIPRFLRETADEMDKRFTEYLSLTYFAEKHHVNASYLSREFRRHFGVTLKQYLTRKRISKAKEYLKYSDLTVSEIAERTGFENSSYFIRTFKKSEAVSPL
;
A
#
# COMPACT_ATOMS: atom_id res chain seq x y z
N MET A 1 14.19 20.26 1.11
CA MET A 1 13.27 21.41 1.18
C MET A 1 13.01 21.70 2.64
N ALA A 2 12.88 23.00 3.04
CA ALA A 2 12.45 23.34 4.38
C ALA A 2 10.95 23.10 4.53
N TYR A 3 10.50 22.63 5.68
CA TYR A 3 9.09 22.51 6.01
C TYR A 3 8.41 23.86 6.02
N THR A 4 7.26 23.97 5.35
CA THR A 4 6.41 25.16 5.35
C THR A 4 4.98 24.76 5.66
N GLU A 5 4.29 25.60 6.46
CA GLU A 5 2.88 25.42 6.80
C GLU A 5 2.17 26.78 6.78
N LYS A 6 1.00 26.80 6.15
CA LYS A 6 0.02 27.89 6.25
C LYS A 6 -1.31 27.28 6.61
N LEU A 7 -1.98 27.83 7.59
CA LEU A 7 -3.27 27.31 8.03
C LEU A 7 -4.20 28.44 8.47
N GLN A 8 -5.48 28.19 8.30
CA GLN A 8 -6.54 29.01 8.89
C GLN A 8 -7.45 28.09 9.70
N ASN A 9 -7.42 28.29 11.00
CA ASN A 9 -8.19 27.50 11.95
C ASN A 9 -9.64 27.97 11.96
N PHE A 10 -10.54 27.16 11.42
CA PHE A 10 -11.98 27.42 11.44
C PHE A 10 -12.71 26.10 11.62
N TRP A 11 -12.61 25.56 12.83
CA TRP A 11 -13.25 24.30 13.22
C TRP A 11 -14.07 24.47 14.51
N SER A 12 -15.04 23.59 14.70
CA SER A 12 -15.90 23.58 15.88
C SER A 12 -15.13 23.28 17.17
N SER A 13 -15.64 23.77 18.30
CA SER A 13 -15.02 23.58 19.63
C SER A 13 -14.94 22.12 20.10
N ASP A 14 -15.76 21.23 19.52
CA ASP A 14 -15.76 19.80 19.78
C ASP A 14 -14.77 19.03 18.89
N SER A 15 -14.13 19.69 17.93
CA SER A 15 -13.06 19.11 17.12
C SER A 15 -11.87 18.69 17.98
N LYS A 16 -11.23 17.59 17.62
CA LYS A 16 -10.17 16.97 18.41
C LYS A 16 -8.88 16.85 17.61
N ARG A 17 -7.76 17.25 18.18
CA ARG A 17 -6.41 17.08 17.65
C ARG A 17 -5.50 16.55 18.73
N LEU A 18 -4.75 15.49 18.42
CA LEU A 18 -3.72 14.94 19.27
C LEU A 18 -2.37 15.01 18.57
N PHE A 19 -1.35 15.42 19.32
CA PHE A 19 0.06 15.33 18.95
C PHE A 19 0.67 14.14 19.67
N VAL A 20 1.37 13.29 18.95
CA VAL A 20 1.94 12.06 19.50
C VAL A 20 3.45 12.15 19.56
N THR A 21 4.01 11.85 20.73
CA THR A 21 5.44 11.70 20.92
C THR A 21 5.79 10.22 21.04
N THR A 22 6.47 9.70 20.03
CA THR A 22 6.89 8.29 19.96
C THR A 22 8.31 8.13 20.51
N SER A 23 8.54 7.05 21.23
CA SER A 23 9.86 6.69 21.77
C SER A 23 10.92 6.48 20.67
N PRO A 24 12.23 6.59 20.97
CA PRO A 24 13.28 6.27 20.00
C PRO A 24 13.17 4.85 19.44
N PHE A 25 12.82 3.87 20.29
CA PHE A 25 12.59 2.49 19.87
C PHE A 25 11.38 2.40 18.91
N GLY A 26 10.27 3.05 19.23
CA GLY A 26 9.08 3.06 18.39
C GLY A 26 9.33 3.65 17.02
N ARG A 27 10.10 4.75 16.93
CA ARG A 27 10.46 5.39 15.64
C ARG A 27 11.30 4.49 14.74
N GLN A 28 12.13 3.62 15.32
CA GLN A 28 12.97 2.69 14.58
C GLN A 28 12.27 1.37 14.22
N THR A 29 11.15 1.06 14.87
CA THR A 29 10.56 -0.27 14.79
C THR A 29 9.16 -0.26 14.21
N TYR A 30 8.35 0.76 14.50
CA TYR A 30 6.92 0.76 14.24
C TYR A 30 6.50 1.76 13.17
N PHE A 31 5.31 1.54 12.61
CA PHE A 31 4.52 2.67 12.12
C PHE A 31 3.99 3.43 13.33
N TYR A 32 4.04 4.74 13.29
CA TYR A 32 3.59 5.54 14.42
C TYR A 32 2.85 6.80 13.96
N PRO A 33 1.80 7.22 14.69
CA PRO A 33 1.12 8.48 14.43
C PRO A 33 2.02 9.65 14.86
N GLN A 34 1.94 10.75 14.16
CA GLN A 34 2.58 12.04 14.50
C GLN A 34 1.51 13.01 15.02
N GLU A 35 0.43 13.11 14.28
CA GLU A 35 -0.75 13.89 14.61
C GLU A 35 -2.00 13.14 14.12
N LEU A 36 -3.09 13.20 14.84
CA LEU A 36 -4.34 12.63 14.42
C LEU A 36 -5.53 13.34 15.04
N GLY A 37 -6.69 13.19 14.47
CA GLY A 37 -7.86 13.82 15.04
C GLY A 37 -9.13 13.64 14.23
N TRP A 38 -10.12 14.38 14.69
CA TRP A 38 -11.42 14.53 14.10
C TRP A 38 -11.78 16.00 14.06
N PHE A 39 -12.16 16.50 12.89
CA PHE A 39 -12.52 17.88 12.71
C PHE A 39 -13.90 18.03 12.10
N LYS A 40 -14.62 19.07 12.55
CA LYS A 40 -15.78 19.66 11.90
C LYS A 40 -15.43 21.08 11.53
N THR A 41 -15.27 21.34 10.23
CA THR A 41 -14.73 22.59 9.69
C THR A 41 -15.73 23.29 8.79
N GLU A 42 -15.61 24.62 8.73
CA GLU A 42 -16.39 25.50 7.85
C GLU A 42 -15.44 26.41 7.08
N TYR A 43 -15.95 27.04 6.01
CA TYR A 43 -15.19 28.08 5.32
C TYR A 43 -14.91 29.25 6.30
N PRO A 44 -13.69 29.79 6.34
CA PRO A 44 -12.57 29.63 5.40
C PRO A 44 -11.45 28.66 5.88
N TYR A 45 -11.79 27.54 6.50
CA TYR A 45 -10.79 26.55 6.95
C TYR A 45 -9.88 26.07 5.80
N PHE A 46 -8.57 26.11 5.99
CA PHE A 46 -7.60 25.44 5.12
C PHE A 46 -6.31 25.07 5.85
N VAL A 47 -5.60 24.10 5.32
CA VAL A 47 -4.21 23.77 5.64
C VAL A 47 -3.46 23.61 4.32
N GLU A 48 -2.29 24.26 4.21
CA GLU A 48 -1.34 24.11 3.11
C GLU A 48 0.03 23.77 3.69
N ARG A 49 0.64 22.68 3.22
CA ARG A 49 1.93 22.18 3.70
C ARG A 49 2.81 21.74 2.54
N GLU A 50 4.14 21.80 2.78
CA GLU A 50 5.16 21.24 1.91
C GLU A 50 6.39 20.82 2.75
N GLY A 51 7.08 19.73 2.36
CA GLY A 51 8.30 19.28 3.02
C GLY A 51 8.08 18.63 4.39
N PHE A 52 6.86 18.22 4.72
CA PHE A 52 6.57 17.48 5.96
C PHE A 52 6.83 15.98 5.75
N ASP A 53 7.78 15.42 6.52
CA ASP A 53 8.11 13.99 6.46
C ASP A 53 7.03 13.16 7.15
N SER A 54 5.94 12.99 6.45
CA SER A 54 4.74 12.31 6.91
C SER A 54 3.91 11.79 5.74
N HIS A 55 3.12 10.75 6.00
CA HIS A 55 1.99 10.35 5.17
C HIS A 55 0.69 10.81 5.83
N PHE A 56 -0.27 11.22 5.03
CA PHE A 56 -1.56 11.71 5.50
C PHE A 56 -2.70 10.89 4.95
N ILE A 57 -3.52 10.36 5.84
CA ILE A 57 -4.79 9.72 5.51
C ILE A 57 -5.92 10.60 6.02
N LEU A 58 -6.90 10.87 5.15
CA LEU A 58 -8.10 11.64 5.45
C LEU A 58 -9.33 10.85 5.02
N VAL A 59 -10.31 10.73 5.91
CA VAL A 59 -11.57 10.02 5.68
C VAL A 59 -12.73 10.96 5.98
N THR A 60 -13.47 11.34 4.96
CA THR A 60 -14.65 12.19 5.13
C THR A 60 -15.79 11.42 5.80
N VAL A 61 -16.44 12.06 6.78
CA VAL A 61 -17.64 11.56 7.46
C VAL A 61 -18.89 12.14 6.82
N SER A 62 -18.93 13.48 6.70
CA SER A 62 -20.07 14.21 6.09
C SER A 62 -19.60 15.55 5.54
N GLY A 63 -20.46 16.19 4.77
CA GLY A 63 -20.12 17.45 4.10
C GLY A 63 -19.15 17.22 2.93
N GLU A 64 -18.44 18.27 2.55
CA GLU A 64 -17.54 18.28 1.41
C GLU A 64 -16.30 19.10 1.67
N GLY A 65 -15.12 18.52 1.46
CA GLY A 65 -13.84 19.20 1.40
C GLY A 65 -13.22 19.16 0.01
N ALA A 66 -12.11 19.86 -0.16
CA ALA A 66 -11.29 19.83 -1.35
C ALA A 66 -9.83 19.56 -0.99
N LEU A 67 -9.13 18.81 -1.85
CA LEU A 67 -7.69 18.53 -1.79
C LEU A 67 -7.04 18.98 -3.09
N GLU A 68 -6.01 19.82 -2.99
CA GLU A 68 -5.11 20.16 -4.09
C GLU A 68 -3.80 19.40 -3.87
N TYR A 69 -3.43 18.54 -4.81
CA TYR A 69 -2.27 17.67 -4.72
C TYR A 69 -1.75 17.30 -6.12
N GLU A 70 -0.43 17.38 -6.32
CA GLU A 70 0.22 17.10 -7.62
C GLU A 70 -0.40 17.91 -8.78
N GLY A 71 -0.73 19.18 -8.54
CA GLY A 71 -1.33 20.07 -9.54
C GLY A 71 -2.77 19.77 -9.91
N LYS A 72 -3.44 18.87 -9.19
CA LYS A 72 -4.84 18.48 -9.40
C LYS A 72 -5.69 18.79 -8.20
N LYS A 73 -6.98 19.05 -8.46
CA LYS A 73 -7.98 19.26 -7.43
C LYS A 73 -8.89 18.04 -7.30
N TYR A 74 -9.10 17.58 -6.08
CA TYR A 74 -9.93 16.43 -5.75
C TYR A 74 -11.04 16.84 -4.80
N ARG A 75 -12.23 16.37 -5.07
CA ARG A 75 -13.39 16.53 -4.19
C ARG A 75 -13.37 15.44 -3.12
N LEU A 76 -13.52 15.82 -1.85
CA LEU A 76 -13.53 14.93 -0.69
C LEU A 76 -14.94 14.90 -0.10
N ASP A 77 -15.74 13.93 -0.49
CA ASP A 77 -17.10 13.69 0.04
C ASP A 77 -17.11 12.43 0.93
N ALA A 78 -18.27 12.10 1.50
CA ALA A 78 -18.43 10.98 2.44
C ALA A 78 -18.04 9.59 1.88
N SER A 79 -17.77 9.45 0.58
CA SER A 79 -17.24 8.23 -0.03
C SER A 79 -15.71 8.24 -0.19
N SER A 80 -15.02 9.27 0.33
CA SER A 80 -13.62 9.55 0.05
C SER A 80 -12.70 9.07 1.15
N VAL A 81 -11.66 8.32 0.76
CA VAL A 81 -10.45 8.04 1.54
C VAL A 81 -9.27 8.57 0.74
N ALA A 82 -8.60 9.61 1.24
CA ALA A 82 -7.41 10.17 0.62
C ALA A 82 -6.15 9.66 1.34
N TRP A 83 -5.10 9.36 0.57
CA TRP A 83 -3.76 9.08 1.09
C TRP A 83 -2.72 9.81 0.25
N ILE A 84 -1.99 10.74 0.88
CA ILE A 84 -0.95 11.55 0.24
C ILE A 84 0.39 11.44 0.98
N ASP A 85 1.47 11.73 0.25
CA ASP A 85 2.80 11.98 0.78
C ASP A 85 2.95 13.49 1.06
N CYS A 86 3.08 13.86 2.32
CA CYS A 86 3.12 15.26 2.75
C CYS A 86 4.44 15.96 2.47
N PHE A 87 5.46 15.23 1.99
CA PHE A 87 6.67 15.86 1.48
C PHE A 87 6.38 16.71 0.23
N GLN A 88 5.38 16.31 -0.55
CA GLN A 88 4.86 17.08 -1.69
C GLN A 88 3.93 18.18 -1.21
N ARG A 89 3.94 19.34 -1.93
CA ARG A 89 3.00 20.42 -1.66
C ARG A 89 1.56 19.94 -1.78
N HIS A 90 0.77 20.23 -0.77
CA HIS A 90 -0.65 19.89 -0.71
C HIS A 90 -1.44 20.95 0.04
N ARG A 91 -2.70 21.10 -0.32
CA ARG A 91 -3.66 21.98 0.35
C ARG A 91 -5.00 21.28 0.46
N TYR A 92 -5.58 21.30 1.65
CA TYR A 92 -6.95 20.83 1.84
C TYR A 92 -7.76 21.86 2.60
N TYR A 93 -9.04 21.97 2.26
CA TYR A 93 -9.88 23.07 2.75
C TYR A 93 -11.37 22.76 2.62
N THR A 94 -12.19 23.55 3.37
CA THR A 94 -13.66 23.58 3.22
C THR A 94 -14.01 24.60 2.16
N PRO A 95 -14.65 24.21 1.03
CA PRO A 95 -15.07 25.15 -0.01
C PRO A 95 -16.16 26.11 0.49
N GLU A 96 -16.19 27.32 -0.07
CA GLU A 96 -17.20 28.31 0.21
C GLU A 96 -18.62 27.84 -0.18
N GLY A 97 -19.62 28.20 0.62
CA GLY A 97 -21.04 27.87 0.38
C GLY A 97 -21.38 26.38 0.58
N LYS A 98 -20.49 25.57 1.17
CA LYS A 98 -20.74 24.17 1.50
C LYS A 98 -21.15 24.01 2.97
N ALA A 99 -21.90 22.92 3.23
CA ALA A 99 -22.19 22.48 4.59
C ALA A 99 -20.88 22.15 5.34
N PRO A 100 -20.89 22.18 6.69
CA PRO A 100 -19.71 21.83 7.47
C PRO A 100 -19.10 20.51 7.03
N TRP A 101 -17.77 20.49 6.85
CA TRP A 101 -17.03 19.30 6.46
C TRP A 101 -16.52 18.59 7.69
N VAL A 102 -16.92 17.33 7.86
CA VAL A 102 -16.54 16.49 8.99
C VAL A 102 -15.65 15.36 8.48
N PHE A 103 -14.48 15.17 9.10
CA PHE A 103 -13.53 14.17 8.68
C PHE A 103 -12.63 13.69 9.83
N PHE A 104 -12.20 12.43 9.75
CA PHE A 104 -11.08 11.88 10.51
C PHE A 104 -9.80 12.03 9.70
N TRP A 105 -8.69 12.24 10.40
CA TRP A 105 -7.39 12.39 9.75
C TRP A 105 -6.27 11.83 10.61
N LEU A 106 -5.21 11.39 9.93
CA LEU A 106 -4.03 10.76 10.53
C LEU A 106 -2.79 11.16 9.74
N HIS A 107 -1.85 11.82 10.40
CA HIS A 107 -0.45 11.93 9.97
C HIS A 107 0.35 10.82 10.64
N PHE A 108 1.07 10.05 9.85
CA PHE A 108 1.89 8.93 10.32
C PHE A 108 3.15 8.77 9.50
N THR A 109 4.13 8.07 10.06
CA THR A 109 5.34 7.65 9.36
C THR A 109 5.85 6.30 9.88
N GLY A 110 6.97 5.83 9.37
CA GLY A 110 7.63 4.58 9.72
C GLY A 110 8.57 4.14 8.60
N LEU A 111 9.55 3.30 8.89
CA LEU A 111 10.59 2.90 7.92
C LEU A 111 10.03 2.33 6.61
N SER A 112 8.90 1.65 6.66
CA SER A 112 8.27 1.05 5.48
C SER A 112 7.16 1.91 4.85
N ALA A 113 6.84 3.09 5.41
CA ALA A 113 5.70 3.90 4.98
C ALA A 113 5.79 4.30 3.49
N LYS A 114 6.98 4.70 3.04
CA LYS A 114 7.25 5.02 1.63
C LYS A 114 6.99 3.84 0.69
N GLY A 115 7.38 2.62 1.09
CA GLY A 115 7.15 1.40 0.29
C GLY A 115 5.67 1.08 0.15
N TYR A 116 4.91 1.21 1.23
CA TYR A 116 3.44 1.05 1.22
C TYR A 116 2.78 2.09 0.32
N TYR A 117 3.19 3.36 0.41
CA TYR A 117 2.65 4.42 -0.45
C TYR A 117 2.98 4.21 -1.93
N GLN A 118 4.20 3.82 -2.25
CA GLN A 118 4.59 3.48 -3.62
C GLN A 118 3.73 2.33 -4.19
N GLN A 119 3.43 1.33 -3.37
CA GLN A 119 2.55 0.22 -3.78
C GLN A 119 1.10 0.70 -3.99
N PHE A 120 0.58 1.56 -3.13
CA PHE A 120 -0.71 2.21 -3.32
C PHE A 120 -0.78 2.97 -4.66
N ARG A 121 0.25 3.78 -4.96
CA ARG A 121 0.30 4.59 -6.18
C ARG A 121 0.56 3.75 -7.45
N SER A 122 1.21 2.61 -7.34
CA SER A 122 1.42 1.71 -8.50
C SER A 122 0.12 1.09 -9.01
N GLY A 123 -0.85 0.87 -8.15
CA GLY A 123 -2.18 0.37 -8.49
C GLY A 123 -3.23 1.47 -8.71
N ASN A 124 -2.92 2.71 -8.33
CA ASN A 124 -3.88 3.80 -8.35
C ASN A 124 -3.22 5.14 -8.69
N VAL A 125 -3.54 5.71 -9.84
CA VAL A 125 -3.00 7.02 -10.29
C VAL A 125 -3.51 8.17 -9.40
N SER A 126 -4.68 8.00 -8.75
CA SER A 126 -5.29 8.99 -7.88
C SER A 126 -4.84 8.81 -6.41
N PRO A 127 -4.57 9.87 -5.65
CA PRO A 127 -4.37 9.79 -4.21
C PRO A 127 -5.68 9.50 -3.45
N LEU A 128 -6.80 9.41 -4.17
CA LEU A 128 -8.15 9.28 -3.65
C LEU A 128 -8.76 7.92 -4.03
N LEU A 129 -9.26 7.20 -3.03
CA LEU A 129 -10.13 6.04 -3.21
C LEU A 129 -11.59 6.43 -2.98
N ARG A 130 -12.47 5.91 -3.84
CA ARG A 130 -13.92 5.94 -3.64
C ARG A 130 -14.36 4.62 -3.01
N VAL A 131 -14.97 4.68 -1.84
CA VAL A 131 -15.40 3.51 -1.08
C VAL A 131 -16.92 3.53 -0.88
N LYS A 132 -17.55 2.37 -0.97
CA LYS A 132 -18.99 2.25 -0.70
C LYS A 132 -19.33 2.46 0.78
N ASN A 133 -18.44 2.04 1.66
CA ASN A 133 -18.57 2.18 3.10
C ASN A 133 -17.25 2.69 3.71
N PRO A 134 -17.15 3.97 4.09
CA PRO A 134 -15.96 4.54 4.73
C PRO A 134 -15.86 4.22 6.23
N LEU A 135 -16.91 3.71 6.84
CA LEU A 135 -17.00 3.49 8.29
C LEU A 135 -15.85 2.65 8.90
N PRO A 136 -15.39 1.56 8.25
CA PRO A 136 -14.23 0.81 8.74
C PRO A 136 -12.95 1.66 8.88
N PHE A 137 -12.71 2.59 7.95
CA PHE A 137 -11.55 3.49 7.99
C PHE A 137 -11.70 4.56 9.07
N GLN A 138 -12.91 5.12 9.21
CA GLN A 138 -13.24 6.08 10.27
C GLN A 138 -13.04 5.45 11.65
N ASN A 139 -13.52 4.21 11.84
CA ASN A 139 -13.36 3.48 13.10
C ASN A 139 -11.90 3.24 13.44
N LYS A 140 -11.03 2.88 12.49
CA LYS A 140 -9.59 2.69 12.73
C LYS A 140 -8.91 3.97 13.24
N ILE A 141 -9.25 5.13 12.68
CA ILE A 141 -8.69 6.39 13.17
C ILE A 141 -9.29 6.76 14.54
N ARG A 142 -10.56 6.46 14.79
CA ARG A 142 -11.18 6.64 16.10
C ARG A 142 -10.52 5.74 17.15
N ASP A 143 -10.26 4.49 16.82
CA ASP A 143 -9.56 3.54 17.71
C ASP A 143 -8.15 4.06 18.06
N LEU A 144 -7.43 4.62 17.08
CA LEU A 144 -6.13 5.28 17.31
C LEU A 144 -6.25 6.48 18.24
N ILE A 145 -7.26 7.33 18.07
CA ILE A 145 -7.50 8.48 18.96
C ILE A 145 -7.70 7.99 20.39
N THR A 146 -8.56 7.01 20.60
CA THR A 146 -8.83 6.43 21.93
C THR A 146 -7.56 5.79 22.52
N LEU A 147 -6.79 5.09 21.71
CA LEU A 147 -5.56 4.42 22.13
C LEU A 147 -4.49 5.44 22.54
N GLU A 148 -4.34 6.54 21.79
CA GLU A 148 -3.36 7.58 22.10
C GLU A 148 -3.69 8.38 23.36
N GLU A 149 -4.97 8.42 23.76
CA GLU A 149 -5.41 9.04 25.02
C GLU A 149 -5.22 8.10 26.23
N THR A 150 -5.01 6.82 25.97
CA THR A 150 -4.88 5.83 27.06
C THR A 150 -3.42 5.62 27.43
N ALA A 151 -3.09 5.67 28.72
CA ALA A 151 -1.76 5.30 29.20
C ALA A 151 -1.61 3.77 29.15
N SER A 152 -0.74 3.28 28.26
CA SER A 152 -0.47 1.85 28.11
C SER A 152 0.96 1.59 27.68
N PRO A 153 1.70 0.66 28.29
CA PRO A 153 3.03 0.27 27.84
C PRO A 153 3.02 -0.41 26.46
N LYS A 154 1.87 -0.88 25.99
CA LYS A 154 1.68 -1.52 24.69
C LYS A 154 1.22 -0.54 23.61
N LYS A 155 1.04 0.74 23.94
CA LYS A 155 0.40 1.74 23.08
C LYS A 155 1.06 1.84 21.69
N GLU A 156 2.37 2.00 21.64
CA GLU A 156 3.08 2.15 20.37
C GLU A 156 2.93 0.93 19.45
N ALA A 157 3.02 -0.28 20.00
CA ALA A 157 2.82 -1.51 19.24
C ALA A 157 1.38 -1.66 18.75
N LEU A 158 0.39 -1.32 19.58
CA LEU A 158 -1.02 -1.36 19.20
C LEU A 158 -1.36 -0.29 18.17
N SER A 159 -0.82 0.92 18.28
CA SER A 159 -0.97 1.98 17.28
C SER A 159 -0.38 1.55 15.93
N SER A 160 0.79 0.91 15.94
CA SER A 160 1.38 0.33 14.74
C SER A 160 0.49 -0.72 14.10
N MET A 161 -0.08 -1.63 14.89
CA MET A 161 -1.02 -2.65 14.41
C MET A 161 -2.21 -2.01 13.69
N VAL A 162 -2.86 -1.03 14.32
CA VAL A 162 -4.03 -0.35 13.74
C VAL A 162 -3.65 0.40 12.44
N ILE A 163 -2.48 1.05 12.41
CA ILE A 163 -1.99 1.71 11.18
C ILE A 163 -1.78 0.68 10.08
N VAL A 164 -1.11 -0.45 10.35
CA VAL A 164 -0.89 -1.51 9.35
C VAL A 164 -2.22 -2.08 8.84
N GLU A 165 -3.19 -2.30 9.70
CA GLU A 165 -4.54 -2.74 9.30
C GLU A 165 -5.22 -1.71 8.38
N LEU A 166 -5.14 -0.42 8.71
CA LEU A 166 -5.67 0.66 7.89
C LEU A 166 -5.02 0.69 6.50
N LEU A 167 -3.68 0.65 6.45
CA LEU A 167 -2.91 0.65 5.20
C LEU A 167 -3.22 -0.59 4.35
N THR A 168 -3.28 -1.76 4.98
CA THR A 168 -3.60 -3.02 4.28
C THR A 168 -5.01 -2.96 3.68
N ALA A 169 -6.00 -2.45 4.42
CA ALA A 169 -7.36 -2.28 3.90
C ALA A 169 -7.41 -1.33 2.69
N ILE A 170 -6.67 -0.21 2.74
CA ILE A 170 -6.55 0.73 1.62
C ILE A 170 -5.89 0.06 0.41
N LEU A 171 -4.78 -0.68 0.59
CA LEU A 171 -4.11 -1.40 -0.48
C LEU A 171 -5.00 -2.46 -1.11
N CYS A 172 -5.69 -3.28 -0.32
CA CYS A 172 -6.61 -4.30 -0.83
C CYS A 172 -7.74 -3.68 -1.68
N LEU A 173 -8.24 -2.50 -1.31
CA LEU A 173 -9.23 -1.78 -2.11
C LEU A 173 -8.63 -1.15 -3.37
N SER A 174 -7.42 -0.61 -3.30
CA SER A 174 -6.75 -0.06 -4.47
C SER A 174 -6.51 -1.13 -5.54
N PHE A 175 -6.12 -2.34 -5.12
CA PHE A 175 -6.02 -3.50 -6.03
C PHE A 175 -7.38 -3.93 -6.58
N LYS A 176 -8.44 -3.90 -5.77
CA LYS A 176 -9.80 -4.19 -6.24
C LYS A 176 -10.31 -3.11 -7.19
N ALA A 177 -10.04 -1.84 -6.94
CA ALA A 177 -10.43 -0.74 -7.83
C ALA A 177 -9.66 -0.80 -9.16
N ALA A 178 -8.37 -1.16 -9.14
CA ALA A 178 -7.62 -1.49 -10.35
C ALA A 178 -8.16 -2.75 -11.04
N ALA A 179 -8.73 -3.69 -10.27
CA ALA A 179 -9.34 -4.92 -10.78
C ALA A 179 -10.82 -4.75 -11.20
N THR A 180 -11.56 -3.73 -10.73
CA THR A 180 -12.98 -3.51 -11.11
C THR A 180 -13.14 -2.60 -12.32
N SER A 181 -12.13 -1.87 -12.75
CA SER A 181 -12.15 -1.31 -14.12
C SER A 181 -11.93 -2.40 -15.20
N ASN A 182 -11.31 -3.53 -14.84
CA ASN A 182 -11.31 -4.84 -15.52
C ASN A 182 -10.65 -5.82 -14.54
N GLY A 183 -11.40 -6.75 -13.91
CA GLY A 183 -10.84 -7.77 -13.01
C GLY A 183 -9.58 -8.39 -13.62
N ILE A 184 -8.71 -9.03 -12.80
CA ILE A 184 -7.52 -9.70 -13.39
C ILE A 184 -7.99 -10.42 -14.66
N PRO A 185 -7.56 -10.00 -15.84
CA PRO A 185 -8.01 -10.60 -17.09
C PRO A 185 -7.90 -12.12 -17.00
N ARG A 186 -8.90 -12.83 -17.52
CA ARG A 186 -8.97 -14.29 -17.44
C ARG A 186 -7.65 -14.94 -17.89
N PHE A 187 -7.06 -14.45 -18.97
CA PHE A 187 -5.81 -14.96 -19.51
C PHE A 187 -4.63 -14.79 -18.53
N LEU A 188 -4.59 -13.74 -17.70
CA LEU A 188 -3.53 -13.57 -16.69
C LEU A 188 -3.68 -14.54 -15.53
N ARG A 189 -4.90 -14.84 -15.09
CA ARG A 189 -5.15 -15.87 -14.08
C ARG A 189 -4.75 -17.25 -14.60
N GLU A 190 -5.21 -17.58 -15.80
CA GLU A 190 -4.87 -18.83 -16.46
C GLU A 190 -3.35 -18.99 -16.64
N THR A 191 -2.65 -17.88 -16.98
CA THR A 191 -1.19 -17.87 -17.04
C THR A 191 -0.56 -18.18 -15.67
N ALA A 192 -1.00 -17.52 -14.60
CA ALA A 192 -0.48 -17.76 -13.26
C ALA A 192 -0.77 -19.18 -12.76
N ASP A 193 -1.99 -19.67 -12.95
CA ASP A 193 -2.42 -21.03 -12.56
C ASP A 193 -1.62 -22.10 -13.31
N GLU A 194 -1.34 -21.89 -14.60
CA GLU A 194 -0.52 -22.81 -15.38
C GLU A 194 0.95 -22.79 -14.94
N MET A 195 1.50 -21.61 -14.68
CA MET A 195 2.85 -21.48 -14.11
C MET A 195 2.96 -22.17 -12.75
N ASP A 196 1.93 -22.12 -11.93
CA ASP A 196 1.89 -22.80 -10.63
C ASP A 196 1.83 -24.33 -10.75
N LYS A 197 1.17 -24.85 -11.77
CA LYS A 197 1.04 -26.30 -12.02
C LYS A 197 2.24 -26.88 -12.76
N ARG A 198 2.80 -26.13 -13.70
CA ARG A 198 3.85 -26.59 -14.62
C ARG A 198 5.18 -25.87 -14.39
N PHE A 199 5.48 -25.46 -13.16
CA PHE A 199 6.65 -24.63 -12.83
C PHE A 199 8.00 -25.29 -13.18
N THR A 200 8.04 -26.60 -13.32
CA THR A 200 9.25 -27.35 -13.71
C THR A 200 9.57 -27.25 -15.19
N GLU A 201 8.58 -26.87 -16.02
CA GLU A 201 8.71 -26.83 -17.47
C GLU A 201 9.24 -25.47 -17.94
N TYR A 202 9.72 -25.43 -19.20
CA TYR A 202 10.12 -24.20 -19.84
C TYR A 202 8.87 -23.42 -20.30
N LEU A 203 8.49 -22.44 -19.51
CA LEU A 203 7.32 -21.57 -19.77
C LEU A 203 7.81 -20.16 -20.15
N SER A 204 7.79 -19.84 -21.44
CA SER A 204 8.22 -18.55 -21.96
C SER A 204 7.09 -17.52 -22.02
N LEU A 205 7.46 -16.25 -22.04
CA LEU A 205 6.51 -15.16 -22.30
C LEU A 205 5.82 -15.33 -23.65
N THR A 206 6.57 -15.77 -24.68
CA THR A 206 6.07 -16.01 -26.04
C THR A 206 5.02 -17.11 -26.04
N TYR A 207 5.28 -18.22 -25.34
CA TYR A 207 4.31 -19.32 -25.20
C TYR A 207 2.95 -18.83 -24.69
N PHE A 208 2.93 -18.03 -23.62
CA PHE A 208 1.67 -17.52 -23.08
C PHE A 208 1.03 -16.46 -23.97
N ALA A 209 1.83 -15.62 -24.64
CA ALA A 209 1.33 -14.64 -25.58
C ALA A 209 0.59 -15.28 -26.77
N GLU A 210 1.18 -16.31 -27.35
CA GLU A 210 0.58 -17.12 -28.43
C GLU A 210 -0.68 -17.85 -27.94
N LYS A 211 -0.59 -18.55 -26.79
CA LYS A 211 -1.71 -19.26 -26.21
C LYS A 211 -2.95 -18.40 -25.97
N HIS A 212 -2.75 -17.17 -25.54
CA HIS A 212 -3.84 -16.24 -25.21
C HIS A 212 -4.14 -15.25 -26.35
N HIS A 213 -3.51 -15.41 -27.52
CA HIS A 213 -3.68 -14.51 -28.68
C HIS A 213 -3.48 -13.03 -28.35
N VAL A 214 -2.46 -12.71 -27.52
CA VAL A 214 -2.11 -11.35 -27.11
C VAL A 214 -0.67 -11.03 -27.46
N ASN A 215 -0.35 -9.74 -27.56
CA ASN A 215 1.03 -9.31 -27.76
C ASN A 215 1.87 -9.57 -26.50
N ALA A 216 3.10 -10.08 -26.66
CA ALA A 216 4.00 -10.41 -25.55
C ALA A 216 4.32 -9.20 -24.65
N SER A 217 4.50 -8.02 -25.25
CA SER A 217 4.74 -6.77 -24.48
C SER A 217 3.50 -6.37 -23.66
N TYR A 218 2.31 -6.55 -24.22
CA TYR A 218 1.05 -6.33 -23.51
C TYR A 218 0.89 -7.31 -22.33
N LEU A 219 1.09 -8.60 -22.59
CA LEU A 219 1.04 -9.64 -21.54
C LEU A 219 2.05 -9.32 -20.41
N SER A 220 3.29 -9.00 -20.73
CA SER A 220 4.34 -8.69 -19.75
C SER A 220 3.98 -7.49 -18.88
N ARG A 221 3.48 -6.41 -19.49
CA ARG A 221 3.06 -5.19 -18.79
C ARG A 221 1.86 -5.46 -17.88
N GLU A 222 0.82 -6.13 -18.39
CA GLU A 222 -0.39 -6.42 -17.63
C GLU A 222 -0.13 -7.43 -16.50
N PHE A 223 0.70 -8.46 -16.75
CA PHE A 223 1.08 -9.39 -15.70
C PHE A 223 1.82 -8.68 -14.57
N ARG A 224 2.82 -7.84 -14.90
CA ARG A 224 3.54 -7.04 -13.90
C ARG A 224 2.62 -6.07 -13.16
N ARG A 225 1.65 -5.47 -13.84
CA ARG A 225 0.67 -4.56 -13.25
C ARG A 225 -0.22 -5.27 -12.22
N HIS A 226 -0.66 -6.51 -12.52
CA HIS A 226 -1.59 -7.24 -11.66
C HIS A 226 -0.91 -8.09 -10.58
N PHE A 227 0.26 -8.66 -10.85
CA PHE A 227 0.98 -9.54 -9.93
C PHE A 227 2.20 -8.86 -9.25
N GLY A 228 2.53 -7.63 -9.62
CA GLY A 228 3.64 -6.86 -9.06
C GLY A 228 5.03 -7.34 -9.48
N VAL A 229 5.13 -8.42 -10.26
CA VAL A 229 6.38 -9.05 -10.71
C VAL A 229 6.28 -9.47 -12.17
N THR A 230 7.44 -9.67 -12.84
CA THR A 230 7.45 -10.24 -14.19
C THR A 230 7.11 -11.74 -14.16
N LEU A 231 6.66 -12.31 -15.29
CA LEU A 231 6.43 -13.75 -15.41
C LEU A 231 7.66 -14.56 -14.98
N LYS A 232 8.86 -14.16 -15.43
CA LYS A 232 10.11 -14.84 -15.05
C LYS A 232 10.34 -14.78 -13.54
N GLN A 233 10.12 -13.65 -12.90
CA GLN A 233 10.25 -13.51 -11.45
C GLN A 233 9.22 -14.36 -10.70
N TYR A 234 7.98 -14.42 -11.20
CA TYR A 234 6.92 -15.23 -10.63
C TYR A 234 7.29 -16.71 -10.66
N LEU A 235 7.67 -17.22 -11.82
CA LEU A 235 8.11 -18.62 -11.99
C LEU A 235 9.33 -18.94 -11.13
N THR A 236 10.32 -18.04 -11.10
CA THR A 236 11.53 -18.22 -10.28
C THR A 236 11.17 -18.31 -8.80
N ARG A 237 10.30 -17.44 -8.28
CA ARG A 237 9.85 -17.51 -6.88
C ARG A 237 9.19 -18.83 -6.54
N LYS A 238 8.35 -19.35 -7.42
CA LYS A 238 7.70 -20.67 -7.26
C LYS A 238 8.72 -21.80 -7.19
N ARG A 239 9.70 -21.82 -8.11
CA ARG A 239 10.79 -22.80 -8.15
C ARG A 239 11.63 -22.75 -6.87
N ILE A 240 12.03 -21.56 -6.43
CA ILE A 240 12.80 -21.36 -5.19
C ILE A 240 12.00 -21.83 -3.97
N SER A 241 10.71 -21.51 -3.88
CA SER A 241 9.86 -22.00 -2.78
C SER A 241 9.82 -23.52 -2.74
N LYS A 242 9.73 -24.20 -3.89
CA LYS A 242 9.73 -25.67 -3.95
C LYS A 242 11.11 -26.24 -3.66
N ALA A 243 12.18 -25.57 -4.08
CA ALA A 243 13.55 -25.96 -3.74
C ALA A 243 13.80 -25.91 -2.23
N LYS A 244 13.29 -24.89 -1.52
CA LYS A 244 13.38 -24.81 -0.06
C LYS A 244 12.67 -25.98 0.64
N GLU A 245 11.54 -26.43 0.11
CA GLU A 245 10.83 -27.60 0.61
C GLU A 245 11.69 -28.87 0.45
N TYR A 246 12.28 -29.10 -0.73
CA TYR A 246 13.16 -30.24 -0.95
C TYR A 246 14.43 -30.17 -0.09
N LEU A 247 15.08 -29.02 0.04
CA LEU A 247 16.26 -28.86 0.90
C LEU A 247 15.95 -29.17 2.37
N LYS A 248 14.72 -28.97 2.82
CA LYS A 248 14.34 -29.19 4.22
C LYS A 248 13.82 -30.59 4.51
N TYR A 249 13.16 -31.22 3.53
CA TYR A 249 12.36 -32.42 3.76
C TYR A 249 12.74 -33.59 2.87
N SER A 250 13.90 -33.53 2.19
CA SER A 250 14.42 -34.68 1.39
C SER A 250 15.93 -34.76 1.46
N ASP A 251 16.46 -35.94 1.10
CA ASP A 251 17.90 -36.21 0.99
C ASP A 251 18.42 -35.95 -0.42
N LEU A 252 17.71 -35.18 -1.24
CA LEU A 252 18.09 -34.86 -2.60
C LEU A 252 19.34 -33.98 -2.63
N THR A 253 20.25 -34.28 -3.53
CA THR A 253 21.40 -33.44 -3.82
C THR A 253 20.96 -32.09 -4.43
N VAL A 254 21.81 -31.09 -4.32
CA VAL A 254 21.54 -29.74 -4.91
C VAL A 254 21.30 -29.85 -6.43
N SER A 255 21.97 -30.79 -7.10
CA SER A 255 21.78 -31.00 -8.54
C SER A 255 20.41 -31.58 -8.85
N GLU A 256 19.97 -32.57 -8.10
CA GLU A 256 18.62 -33.17 -8.24
C GLU A 256 17.53 -32.19 -7.91
N ILE A 257 17.74 -31.34 -6.90
CA ILE A 257 16.78 -30.27 -6.56
C ILE A 257 16.67 -29.23 -7.70
N ALA A 258 17.80 -28.85 -8.30
CA ALA A 258 17.81 -27.95 -9.44
C ALA A 258 16.98 -28.52 -10.61
N GLU A 259 17.19 -29.77 -10.95
CA GLU A 259 16.47 -30.49 -12.01
C GLU A 259 14.97 -30.58 -11.68
N ARG A 260 14.61 -31.09 -10.49
CA ARG A 260 13.21 -31.27 -10.05
C ARG A 260 12.44 -29.97 -9.89
N THR A 261 13.14 -28.86 -9.78
CA THR A 261 12.51 -27.53 -9.71
C THR A 261 12.57 -26.78 -11.04
N GLY A 262 13.05 -27.40 -12.10
CA GLY A 262 13.00 -26.88 -13.46
C GLY A 262 14.09 -25.84 -13.77
N PHE A 263 15.20 -25.83 -13.02
CA PHE A 263 16.37 -25.03 -13.40
C PHE A 263 17.20 -25.75 -14.43
N GLU A 264 17.73 -25.04 -15.41
CA GLU A 264 18.53 -25.58 -16.51
C GLU A 264 19.82 -26.30 -16.04
N ASN A 265 20.40 -25.81 -14.94
CA ASN A 265 21.58 -26.39 -14.32
C ASN A 265 21.74 -25.95 -12.87
N SER A 266 22.51 -26.73 -12.10
CA SER A 266 22.75 -26.45 -10.68
C SER A 266 23.48 -25.12 -10.41
N SER A 267 24.39 -24.70 -11.30
CA SER A 267 25.10 -23.43 -11.15
C SER A 267 24.18 -22.21 -11.25
N TYR A 268 23.23 -22.26 -12.19
CA TYR A 268 22.21 -21.19 -12.30
C TYR A 268 21.24 -21.23 -11.12
N PHE A 269 20.85 -22.42 -10.66
CA PHE A 269 20.04 -22.61 -9.46
C PHE A 269 20.72 -21.98 -8.23
N ILE A 270 21.97 -22.35 -7.94
CA ILE A 270 22.72 -21.86 -6.76
C ILE A 270 22.80 -20.32 -6.77
N ARG A 271 23.16 -19.72 -7.90
CA ARG A 271 23.22 -18.25 -8.03
C ARG A 271 21.86 -17.60 -7.80
N THR A 272 20.80 -18.19 -8.36
CA THR A 272 19.44 -17.66 -8.26
C THR A 272 18.91 -17.80 -6.83
N PHE A 273 19.16 -18.94 -6.20
CA PHE A 273 18.79 -19.20 -4.81
C PHE A 273 19.49 -18.23 -3.86
N LYS A 274 20.83 -18.09 -3.98
CA LYS A 274 21.59 -17.13 -3.17
C LYS A 274 21.12 -15.68 -3.36
N LYS A 275 20.73 -15.30 -4.57
CA LYS A 275 20.17 -13.98 -4.85
C LYS A 275 18.80 -13.78 -4.20
N SER A 276 17.97 -14.83 -4.09
CA SER A 276 16.64 -14.79 -3.51
C SER A 276 16.65 -14.84 -1.99
N GLU A 277 17.46 -15.73 -1.42
CA GLU A 277 17.41 -16.09 0.00
C GLU A 277 18.59 -15.51 0.80
N ALA A 278 19.56 -14.84 0.15
CA ALA A 278 20.80 -14.31 0.71
C ALA A 278 21.76 -15.37 1.30
N VAL A 279 21.44 -16.66 1.20
CA VAL A 279 22.24 -17.82 1.65
C VAL A 279 22.38 -18.83 0.53
N SER A 280 23.40 -19.71 0.61
CA SER A 280 23.56 -20.84 -0.31
C SER A 280 22.52 -21.93 -0.02
N PRO A 281 22.13 -22.75 -1.04
CA PRO A 281 21.27 -23.91 -0.83
C PRO A 281 22.01 -25.09 -0.14
N LEU A 282 23.25 -24.91 0.27
CA LEU A 282 24.13 -25.84 1.00
C LEU A 282 24.30 -25.39 2.42
#